data_004dad737753abf046b9320d66417635
#
_entry.id   004dad737753abf046b9320d66417635
#
_cell.length_a   1.000
_cell.length_b   1.000
_cell.length_c   1.000
_cell.angle_alpha   90.00
_cell.angle_beta   90.00
_cell.angle_gamma   90.00
#
_symmetry.space_group_name_H-M   'P 1'
#
loop_
_entity.id
_entity.type
_entity.pdbx_description
1 polymer ?
#
loop_
_entity_poly.entity_id
_entity_poly.type
_entity_poly.pdbx_seq_one_letter_code
_entity_poly.pdbx_strand_id
1 'polypeptide(L)'
;MRRGLFIFLLVNLIILSLLVRSVSTLLSLLVEDAAADAIHRAELPSPNSSLIEQRPQIIPKIIHQTYKNETIPEVWVEAQQSCIDLHPDYEYILWTNEKSREFIAAEYPWFLDTFDGYSYPIQRADSIRYFILAHFGGTYIDLDDGCNRRLDPLLAYPAWVRRTAPTGISNDAMGSVPQHPFFLRTIEVLQQYDRHWLLPYITVMYSTGPLFLSVIWKEYMREGPSDAGRVRILMQDEYNRFSWSFFTHHRGNSWHGKDAHLIFWVGDESGIEILNNANISQMGQHWLFLTVCGFLIAGVVGFCLWWTYGRVMLLGAKYRYRYSKVPSIISPSRLSMSPTRRSRLSVPTILRRVSFKEDEEAGGVTETSYELGRRDD
;
A
#
# COMPACT_ATOMS: atom_id res chain seq x y z
N MET A 1 10.00 24.22 33.84
CA MET A 1 9.92 22.77 33.65
C MET A 1 8.52 22.26 33.22
N ARG A 2 7.43 22.68 33.90
CA ARG A 2 6.07 22.18 33.58
C ARG A 2 5.58 22.48 32.14
N ARG A 3 5.83 23.69 31.61
CA ARG A 3 5.41 24.08 30.24
C ARG A 3 6.12 23.27 29.15
N GLY A 4 7.43 23.04 29.28
CA GLY A 4 8.18 22.22 28.31
C GLY A 4 7.74 20.76 28.28
N LEU A 5 7.44 20.18 29.45
CA LEU A 5 6.89 18.83 29.55
C LEU A 5 5.50 18.74 28.88
N PHE A 6 4.63 19.74 29.12
CA PHE A 6 3.31 19.78 28.51
C PHE A 6 3.38 19.87 26.98
N ILE A 7 4.23 20.75 26.43
CA ILE A 7 4.44 20.87 24.98
C ILE A 7 4.97 19.54 24.41
N PHE A 8 5.95 18.93 25.07
CA PHE A 8 6.49 17.62 24.65
C PHE A 8 5.41 16.55 24.60
N LEU A 9 4.59 16.41 25.63
CA LEU A 9 3.51 15.44 25.68
C LEU A 9 2.44 15.71 24.61
N LEU A 10 2.09 16.98 24.39
CA LEU A 10 1.14 17.38 23.36
C LEU A 10 1.65 17.02 21.95
N VAL A 11 2.92 17.33 21.65
CA VAL A 11 3.53 17.00 20.35
C VAL A 11 3.55 15.48 20.14
N ASN A 12 3.94 14.71 21.17
CA ASN A 12 3.93 13.23 21.06
C ASN A 12 2.51 12.68 20.88
N LEU A 13 1.51 13.23 21.56
CA LEU A 13 0.12 12.85 21.38
C LEU A 13 -0.38 13.13 19.96
N ILE A 14 -0.02 14.29 19.39
CA ILE A 14 -0.35 14.61 17.99
C ILE A 14 0.33 13.63 17.04
N ILE A 15 1.62 13.36 17.20
CA ILE A 15 2.36 12.40 16.37
C ILE A 15 1.73 11.02 16.48
N LEU A 16 1.44 10.54 17.69
CA LEU A 16 0.79 9.26 17.91
C LEU A 16 -0.59 9.19 17.25
N SER A 17 -1.39 10.25 17.39
CA SER A 17 -2.71 10.34 16.74
C SER A 17 -2.61 10.26 15.22
N LEU A 18 -1.63 10.97 14.62
CA LEU A 18 -1.39 10.91 13.18
C LEU A 18 -0.92 9.51 12.73
N LEU A 19 -0.05 8.85 13.50
CA LEU A 19 0.40 7.49 13.22
C LEU A 19 -0.76 6.50 13.31
N VAL A 20 -1.55 6.55 14.38
CA VAL A 20 -2.74 5.69 14.53
C VAL A 20 -3.72 5.91 13.38
N ARG A 21 -3.98 7.16 13.01
CA ARG A 21 -4.83 7.47 11.85
C ARG A 21 -4.26 6.90 10.55
N SER A 22 -2.94 7.00 10.33
CA SER A 22 -2.27 6.48 9.12
C SER A 22 -2.37 4.97 8.98
N VAL A 23 -2.37 4.22 10.10
CA VAL A 23 -2.44 2.76 10.09
C VAL A 23 -3.84 2.22 10.44
N SER A 24 -4.81 3.08 10.68
CA SER A 24 -6.15 2.68 11.17
C SER A 24 -6.88 1.71 10.24
N THR A 25 -6.74 1.88 8.92
CA THR A 25 -7.34 0.96 7.94
C THR A 25 -6.69 -0.42 8.02
N LEU A 26 -5.35 -0.49 8.11
CA LEU A 26 -4.63 -1.76 8.29
C LEU A 26 -5.03 -2.46 9.61
N LEU A 27 -5.10 -1.71 10.71
CA LEU A 27 -5.54 -2.26 11.99
C LEU A 27 -6.99 -2.76 11.94
N SER A 28 -7.86 -2.06 11.21
CA SER A 28 -9.25 -2.51 11.07
C SER A 28 -9.38 -3.78 10.23
N LEU A 29 -8.45 -4.05 9.29
CA LEU A 29 -8.42 -5.32 8.56
C LEU A 29 -8.14 -6.50 9.48
N LEU A 30 -7.37 -6.35 10.56
CA LEU A 30 -7.05 -7.43 11.51
C LEU A 30 -8.28 -7.96 12.26
N VAL A 31 -9.33 -7.13 12.40
CA VAL A 31 -10.57 -7.50 13.08
C VAL A 31 -11.75 -7.70 12.11
N GLU A 32 -11.48 -7.61 10.80
CA GLU A 32 -12.50 -7.77 9.76
C GLU A 32 -12.74 -9.25 9.45
N ASP A 33 -13.97 -9.69 9.63
CA ASP A 33 -14.39 -11.06 9.31
C ASP A 33 -15.06 -11.21 7.92
N ALA A 34 -15.37 -10.08 7.26
CA ALA A 34 -16.08 -9.98 5.98
C ALA A 34 -17.47 -10.65 5.98
N ALA A 35 -18.03 -11.00 7.14
CA ALA A 35 -19.26 -11.78 7.24
C ALA A 35 -20.48 -11.05 6.64
N ALA A 36 -20.51 -9.72 6.73
CA ALA A 36 -21.62 -8.91 6.19
C ALA A 36 -21.77 -9.02 4.67
N ASP A 37 -20.67 -9.26 3.95
CA ASP A 37 -20.61 -9.32 2.49
C ASP A 37 -20.29 -10.73 1.96
N ALA A 38 -20.21 -11.72 2.86
CA ALA A 38 -19.92 -13.11 2.52
C ALA A 38 -20.97 -13.68 1.54
N ILE A 39 -20.51 -14.40 0.52
CA ILE A 39 -21.35 -15.29 -0.28
C ILE A 39 -21.53 -16.56 0.54
N HIS A 40 -22.74 -16.81 0.99
CA HIS A 40 -23.03 -18.00 1.78
C HIS A 40 -23.34 -19.19 0.90
N ARG A 41 -22.93 -20.38 1.33
CA ARG A 41 -23.18 -21.63 0.62
C ARG A 41 -24.66 -21.85 0.28
N ALA A 42 -25.55 -21.37 1.13
CA ALA A 42 -27.00 -21.45 0.90
C ALA A 42 -27.49 -20.61 -0.29
N GLU A 43 -26.69 -19.62 -0.73
CA GLU A 43 -26.99 -18.79 -1.90
C GLU A 43 -26.52 -19.44 -3.21
N LEU A 44 -25.73 -20.51 -3.13
CA LEU A 44 -25.10 -21.15 -4.29
C LEU A 44 -25.79 -22.48 -4.61
N PRO A 45 -26.02 -22.79 -5.91
CA PRO A 45 -26.50 -24.12 -6.31
C PRO A 45 -25.53 -25.21 -5.86
N SER A 46 -26.07 -26.40 -5.52
CA SER A 46 -25.22 -27.56 -5.23
C SER A 46 -24.32 -27.87 -6.43
N PRO A 47 -23.05 -28.23 -6.24
CA PRO A 47 -22.14 -28.59 -7.34
C PRO A 47 -22.68 -29.71 -8.29
N ASN A 48 -23.45 -30.62 -7.73
CA ASN A 48 -24.05 -31.76 -8.48
C ASN A 48 -25.46 -31.44 -8.99
N SER A 49 -25.94 -30.19 -8.83
CA SER A 49 -27.26 -29.79 -9.34
C SER A 49 -27.21 -29.65 -10.85
N SER A 50 -28.25 -30.13 -11.53
CA SER A 50 -28.49 -29.84 -12.95
C SER A 50 -28.85 -28.35 -13.19
N LEU A 51 -29.22 -27.63 -12.12
CA LEU A 51 -29.46 -26.21 -12.14
C LEU A 51 -28.11 -25.48 -11.95
N ILE A 52 -27.63 -24.82 -12.98
CA ILE A 52 -26.38 -24.10 -12.94
C ILE A 52 -26.57 -22.76 -12.18
N GLU A 53 -27.55 -21.97 -12.58
CA GLU A 53 -27.92 -20.70 -11.93
C GLU A 53 -29.27 -20.23 -12.48
N GLN A 54 -30.14 -19.74 -11.60
CA GLN A 54 -31.44 -19.17 -11.98
C GLN A 54 -31.47 -17.63 -11.95
N ARG A 55 -30.56 -17.01 -11.21
CA ARG A 55 -30.47 -15.56 -11.13
C ARG A 55 -29.93 -14.99 -12.44
N PRO A 56 -30.34 -13.77 -12.83
CA PRO A 56 -29.74 -13.08 -13.96
C PRO A 56 -28.23 -12.99 -13.84
N GLN A 57 -27.52 -13.42 -14.85
CA GLN A 57 -26.05 -13.29 -14.92
C GLN A 57 -25.73 -11.91 -15.47
N ILE A 58 -25.14 -11.08 -14.65
CA ILE A 58 -24.81 -9.67 -14.96
C ILE A 58 -23.33 -9.45 -15.27
N ILE A 59 -22.45 -10.32 -14.74
CA ILE A 59 -21.05 -10.33 -15.13
C ILE A 59 -20.90 -11.00 -16.49
N PRO A 60 -20.15 -10.41 -17.45
CA PRO A 60 -19.88 -11.02 -18.75
C PRO A 60 -19.21 -12.39 -18.63
N LYS A 61 -19.55 -13.31 -19.53
CA LYS A 61 -18.95 -14.64 -19.63
C LYS A 61 -17.57 -14.56 -20.28
N ILE A 62 -16.62 -13.92 -19.60
CA ILE A 62 -15.24 -13.76 -20.02
C ILE A 62 -14.34 -14.25 -18.90
N ILE A 63 -13.36 -15.11 -19.22
CA ILE A 63 -12.29 -15.50 -18.30
C ILE A 63 -11.01 -14.83 -18.75
N HIS A 64 -10.39 -14.08 -17.83
CA HIS A 64 -9.12 -13.43 -18.02
C HIS A 64 -8.05 -14.11 -17.17
N GLN A 65 -6.92 -14.43 -17.79
CA GLN A 65 -5.71 -14.88 -17.11
C GLN A 65 -4.50 -14.07 -17.59
N THR A 66 -3.46 -13.96 -16.77
CA THR A 66 -2.26 -13.20 -17.13
C THR A 66 -1.03 -14.09 -17.10
N TYR A 67 -0.14 -13.92 -18.07
CA TYR A 67 1.18 -14.52 -18.04
C TYR A 67 2.19 -13.66 -18.84
N LYS A 68 3.49 -13.93 -18.65
CA LYS A 68 4.53 -13.17 -19.34
C LYS A 68 4.48 -13.27 -20.87
N ASN A 69 4.08 -14.42 -21.41
CA ASN A 69 3.96 -14.73 -22.83
C ASN A 69 2.93 -15.86 -23.04
N GLU A 70 2.76 -16.34 -24.26
CA GLU A 70 1.79 -17.38 -24.60
C GLU A 70 2.24 -18.81 -24.21
N THR A 71 3.49 -18.99 -23.79
CA THR A 71 4.02 -20.29 -23.39
C THR A 71 3.78 -20.52 -21.90
N ILE A 72 2.70 -21.22 -21.56
CA ILE A 72 2.33 -21.53 -20.17
C ILE A 72 3.24 -22.64 -19.64
N PRO A 73 3.77 -22.52 -18.40
CA PRO A 73 4.50 -23.60 -17.74
C PRO A 73 3.67 -24.86 -17.60
N GLU A 74 4.28 -26.01 -17.83
CA GLU A 74 3.61 -27.32 -17.79
C GLU A 74 2.85 -27.55 -16.48
N VAL A 75 3.38 -27.06 -15.35
CA VAL A 75 2.77 -27.17 -14.01
C VAL A 75 1.41 -26.48 -13.91
N TRP A 76 1.11 -25.49 -14.77
CA TRP A 76 -0.15 -24.74 -14.75
C TRP A 76 -1.07 -25.02 -15.93
N VAL A 77 -0.63 -25.81 -16.90
CA VAL A 77 -1.45 -26.17 -18.08
C VAL A 77 -2.74 -26.87 -17.66
N GLU A 78 -2.68 -27.80 -16.69
CA GLU A 78 -3.84 -28.51 -16.18
C GLU A 78 -4.85 -27.53 -15.52
N ALA A 79 -4.35 -26.59 -14.70
CA ALA A 79 -5.18 -25.59 -14.06
C ALA A 79 -5.87 -24.68 -15.09
N GLN A 80 -5.11 -24.16 -16.05
CA GLN A 80 -5.66 -23.35 -17.15
C GLN A 80 -6.73 -24.12 -17.93
N GLN A 81 -6.40 -25.36 -18.36
CA GLN A 81 -7.29 -26.17 -19.18
C GLN A 81 -8.60 -26.51 -18.46
N SER A 82 -8.54 -26.76 -17.14
CA SER A 82 -9.74 -27.04 -16.34
C SER A 82 -10.75 -25.87 -16.40
N CYS A 83 -10.26 -24.62 -16.41
CA CYS A 83 -11.12 -23.45 -16.52
C CYS A 83 -11.72 -23.33 -17.94
N ILE A 84 -10.94 -23.60 -18.98
CA ILE A 84 -11.42 -23.56 -20.38
C ILE A 84 -12.47 -24.66 -20.64
N ASP A 85 -12.18 -25.89 -20.23
CA ASP A 85 -13.04 -27.03 -20.48
C ASP A 85 -14.40 -26.95 -19.77
N LEU A 86 -14.44 -26.41 -18.57
CA LEU A 86 -15.68 -26.20 -17.82
C LEU A 86 -16.54 -25.04 -18.36
N HIS A 87 -15.96 -24.14 -19.15
CA HIS A 87 -16.63 -22.93 -19.62
C HIS A 87 -16.55 -22.76 -21.15
N PRO A 88 -17.03 -23.75 -21.95
CA PRO A 88 -16.92 -23.69 -23.41
C PRO A 88 -17.78 -22.60 -24.06
N ASP A 89 -18.69 -21.99 -23.28
CA ASP A 89 -19.56 -20.88 -23.66
C ASP A 89 -19.04 -19.52 -23.17
N TYR A 90 -17.83 -19.49 -22.57
CA TYR A 90 -17.18 -18.25 -22.17
C TYR A 90 -16.10 -17.87 -23.18
N GLU A 91 -15.87 -16.58 -23.33
CA GLU A 91 -14.67 -16.07 -23.99
C GLU A 91 -13.47 -16.24 -23.05
N TYR A 92 -12.36 -16.77 -23.58
CA TYR A 92 -11.11 -16.92 -22.83
C TYR A 92 -10.04 -16.00 -23.39
N ILE A 93 -9.46 -15.15 -22.54
CA ILE A 93 -8.42 -14.18 -22.92
C ILE A 93 -7.18 -14.35 -22.05
N LEU A 94 -6.06 -14.72 -22.70
CA LEU A 94 -4.74 -14.69 -22.07
C LEU A 94 -4.08 -13.35 -22.33
N TRP A 95 -3.79 -12.61 -21.26
CA TRP A 95 -3.10 -11.34 -21.26
C TRP A 95 -1.60 -11.56 -21.08
N THR A 96 -0.83 -11.41 -22.15
CA THR A 96 0.63 -11.40 -22.08
C THR A 96 1.13 -10.03 -21.62
N ASN A 97 2.42 -9.93 -21.25
CA ASN A 97 3.03 -8.64 -20.93
C ASN A 97 2.88 -7.61 -22.07
N GLU A 98 3.01 -8.07 -23.31
CA GLU A 98 2.88 -7.23 -24.49
C GLU A 98 1.44 -6.74 -24.67
N LYS A 99 0.47 -7.64 -24.74
CA LYS A 99 -0.97 -7.30 -24.83
C LYS A 99 -1.41 -6.40 -23.69
N SER A 100 -0.94 -6.65 -22.48
CA SER A 100 -1.24 -5.84 -21.30
C SER A 100 -0.73 -4.41 -21.45
N ARG A 101 0.51 -4.25 -21.91
CA ARG A 101 1.11 -2.94 -22.13
C ARG A 101 0.43 -2.18 -23.27
N GLU A 102 0.12 -2.85 -24.39
CA GLU A 102 -0.63 -2.28 -25.50
C GLU A 102 -2.01 -1.78 -25.07
N PHE A 103 -2.73 -2.59 -24.30
CA PHE A 103 -4.04 -2.23 -23.76
C PHE A 103 -3.96 -0.99 -22.84
N ILE A 104 -2.98 -0.95 -21.90
CA ILE A 104 -2.77 0.24 -21.07
C ILE A 104 -2.43 1.46 -21.91
N ALA A 105 -1.56 1.32 -22.92
CA ALA A 105 -1.17 2.42 -23.79
C ALA A 105 -2.36 2.97 -24.59
N ALA A 106 -3.27 2.11 -25.04
CA ALA A 106 -4.42 2.50 -25.85
C ALA A 106 -5.56 3.10 -25.01
N GLU A 107 -5.95 2.43 -23.91
CA GLU A 107 -7.17 2.76 -23.17
C GLU A 107 -6.89 3.61 -21.90
N TYR A 108 -5.68 3.52 -21.33
CA TYR A 108 -5.28 4.20 -20.09
C TYR A 108 -3.91 4.86 -20.21
N PRO A 109 -3.66 5.72 -21.22
CA PRO A 109 -2.33 6.31 -21.48
C PRO A 109 -1.77 7.08 -20.28
N TRP A 110 -2.63 7.61 -19.42
CA TRP A 110 -2.26 8.31 -18.18
C TRP A 110 -1.54 7.40 -17.17
N PHE A 111 -1.74 6.08 -17.25
CA PHE A 111 -1.14 5.11 -16.34
C PHE A 111 0.14 4.46 -16.91
N LEU A 112 0.42 4.63 -18.20
CA LEU A 112 1.48 3.91 -18.90
C LEU A 112 2.86 4.12 -18.27
N ASP A 113 3.20 5.35 -17.90
CA ASP A 113 4.48 5.66 -17.25
C ASP A 113 4.64 4.93 -15.91
N THR A 114 3.57 4.85 -15.12
CA THR A 114 3.56 4.09 -13.86
C THR A 114 3.69 2.59 -14.14
N PHE A 115 2.94 2.07 -15.12
CA PHE A 115 2.95 0.67 -15.50
C PHE A 115 4.34 0.21 -15.97
N ASP A 116 5.00 0.99 -16.82
CA ASP A 116 6.36 0.72 -17.29
C ASP A 116 7.41 0.93 -16.18
N GLY A 117 7.16 1.87 -15.25
CA GLY A 117 8.04 2.23 -14.15
C GLY A 117 8.07 1.22 -13.00
N TYR A 118 7.14 0.29 -12.91
CA TYR A 118 7.10 -0.69 -11.84
C TYR A 118 8.39 -1.52 -11.74
N SER A 119 8.96 -1.58 -10.54
CA SER A 119 10.24 -2.25 -10.29
C SER A 119 10.17 -3.78 -10.43
N TYR A 120 9.00 -4.35 -10.16
CA TYR A 120 8.80 -5.81 -10.18
C TYR A 120 7.78 -6.21 -11.23
N PRO A 121 8.07 -7.24 -12.06
CA PRO A 121 7.12 -7.73 -13.07
C PRO A 121 5.74 -8.10 -12.50
N ILE A 122 5.71 -8.61 -11.28
CA ILE A 122 4.46 -8.96 -10.60
C ILE A 122 3.55 -7.76 -10.35
N GLN A 123 4.10 -6.55 -10.14
CA GLN A 123 3.29 -5.34 -9.98
C GLN A 123 2.51 -5.00 -11.27
N ARG A 124 3.10 -5.27 -12.44
CA ARG A 124 2.38 -5.14 -13.73
C ARG A 124 1.27 -6.19 -13.88
N ALA A 125 1.55 -7.42 -13.48
CA ALA A 125 0.56 -8.50 -13.50
C ALA A 125 -0.59 -8.25 -12.50
N ASP A 126 -0.30 -7.66 -11.33
CA ASP A 126 -1.32 -7.28 -10.36
C ASP A 126 -2.15 -6.08 -10.84
N SER A 127 -1.51 -5.06 -11.38
CA SER A 127 -2.24 -3.87 -11.81
C SER A 127 -3.15 -4.15 -13.00
N ILE A 128 -2.67 -4.89 -14.01
CA ILE A 128 -3.44 -5.15 -15.22
C ILE A 128 -4.78 -5.84 -14.94
N ARG A 129 -4.87 -6.78 -13.98
CA ARG A 129 -6.10 -7.47 -13.63
C ARG A 129 -7.21 -6.50 -13.20
N TYR A 130 -6.86 -5.41 -12.53
CA TYR A 130 -7.82 -4.40 -12.11
C TYR A 130 -8.34 -3.57 -13.30
N PHE A 131 -7.46 -3.20 -14.23
CA PHE A 131 -7.84 -2.49 -15.46
C PHE A 131 -8.74 -3.34 -16.35
N ILE A 132 -8.43 -4.63 -16.51
CA ILE A 132 -9.23 -5.57 -17.30
C ILE A 132 -10.64 -5.66 -16.73
N LEU A 133 -10.78 -5.89 -15.42
CA LEU A 133 -12.06 -5.98 -14.75
C LEU A 133 -12.84 -4.66 -14.77
N ALA A 134 -12.15 -3.53 -14.64
CA ALA A 134 -12.77 -2.23 -14.77
C ALA A 134 -13.31 -1.98 -16.20
N HIS A 135 -12.59 -2.43 -17.23
CA HIS A 135 -12.93 -2.16 -18.63
C HIS A 135 -13.95 -3.17 -19.21
N PHE A 136 -13.62 -4.44 -19.15
CA PHE A 136 -14.39 -5.53 -19.76
C PHE A 136 -15.38 -6.18 -18.80
N GLY A 137 -15.16 -6.06 -17.49
CA GLY A 137 -15.79 -6.95 -16.53
C GLY A 137 -15.29 -8.40 -16.68
N GLY A 138 -16.16 -9.38 -16.41
CA GLY A 138 -15.79 -10.80 -16.50
C GLY A 138 -15.16 -11.32 -15.21
N THR A 139 -14.45 -12.42 -15.33
CA THR A 139 -13.78 -13.09 -14.22
C THR A 139 -12.29 -13.20 -14.48
N TYR A 140 -11.49 -12.67 -13.58
CA TYR A 140 -10.03 -12.86 -13.54
C TYR A 140 -9.69 -14.06 -12.66
N ILE A 141 -8.76 -14.89 -13.08
CA ILE A 141 -8.27 -16.07 -12.34
C ILE A 141 -6.76 -16.19 -12.57
N ASP A 142 -5.97 -16.32 -11.50
CA ASP A 142 -4.54 -16.61 -11.63
C ASP A 142 -4.31 -17.98 -12.29
N LEU A 143 -3.22 -18.13 -13.05
CA LEU A 143 -2.92 -19.37 -13.79
C LEU A 143 -2.68 -20.58 -12.90
N ASP A 144 -2.30 -20.38 -11.65
CA ASP A 144 -2.12 -21.43 -10.65
C ASP A 144 -3.41 -21.82 -9.92
N ASP A 145 -4.54 -21.19 -10.28
CA ASP A 145 -5.87 -21.61 -9.83
C ASP A 145 -6.62 -22.36 -10.94
N GLY A 146 -6.91 -23.63 -10.69
CA GLY A 146 -7.79 -24.45 -11.54
C GLY A 146 -9.26 -24.32 -11.16
N CYS A 147 -10.16 -24.54 -12.12
CA CYS A 147 -11.59 -24.50 -11.91
C CYS A 147 -12.16 -25.89 -11.61
N ASN A 148 -12.95 -26.02 -10.53
CA ASN A 148 -13.59 -27.27 -10.12
C ASN A 148 -15.06 -27.35 -10.55
N ARG A 149 -15.69 -26.21 -10.79
CA ARG A 149 -17.09 -26.11 -11.18
C ARG A 149 -17.33 -24.83 -11.96
N ARG A 150 -18.49 -24.78 -12.64
CA ARG A 150 -18.87 -23.60 -13.42
C ARG A 150 -19.01 -22.35 -12.56
N LEU A 151 -18.59 -21.22 -13.12
CA LEU A 151 -18.59 -19.91 -12.45
C LEU A 151 -19.93 -19.17 -12.56
N ASP A 152 -20.91 -19.70 -13.32
CA ASP A 152 -22.21 -19.04 -13.53
C ASP A 152 -22.88 -18.53 -12.25
N PRO A 153 -22.84 -19.23 -11.08
CA PRO A 153 -23.40 -18.73 -9.84
C PRO A 153 -22.76 -17.44 -9.33
N LEU A 154 -21.49 -17.22 -9.66
CA LEU A 154 -20.77 -16.01 -9.26
C LEU A 154 -21.06 -14.82 -10.19
N LEU A 155 -21.55 -15.06 -11.41
CA LEU A 155 -21.89 -14.02 -12.37
C LEU A 155 -23.18 -13.27 -12.01
N ALA A 156 -23.94 -13.72 -11.02
CA ALA A 156 -25.15 -13.07 -10.54
C ALA A 156 -24.89 -11.88 -9.59
N TYR A 157 -23.64 -11.68 -9.15
CA TYR A 157 -23.27 -10.58 -8.26
C TYR A 157 -22.64 -9.42 -9.05
N PRO A 158 -22.79 -8.16 -8.60
CA PRO A 158 -22.16 -7.00 -9.29
C PRO A 158 -20.65 -7.08 -9.33
N ALA A 159 -20.04 -7.49 -8.21
CA ALA A 159 -18.63 -7.84 -8.09
C ALA A 159 -18.43 -8.83 -6.96
N TRP A 160 -17.38 -9.63 -7.07
CA TRP A 160 -16.96 -10.55 -6.02
C TRP A 160 -15.44 -10.69 -6.02
N VAL A 161 -14.88 -10.96 -4.84
CA VAL A 161 -13.46 -11.23 -4.59
C VAL A 161 -13.32 -12.37 -3.60
N ARG A 162 -12.16 -13.01 -3.55
CA ARG A 162 -11.88 -14.08 -2.59
C ARG A 162 -11.39 -13.52 -1.25
N ARG A 163 -11.78 -14.19 -0.16
CA ARG A 163 -11.18 -13.95 1.16
C ARG A 163 -9.77 -14.48 1.19
N THR A 164 -8.80 -13.73 1.77
CA THR A 164 -7.45 -14.24 2.03
C THR A 164 -7.18 -14.44 3.53
N ALA A 165 -6.25 -15.33 3.85
CA ALA A 165 -5.75 -15.51 5.20
C ALA A 165 -4.49 -14.66 5.43
N PRO A 166 -4.28 -14.14 6.64
CA PRO A 166 -5.14 -14.21 7.83
C PRO A 166 -6.30 -13.23 7.79
N THR A 167 -6.28 -12.21 6.92
CA THR A 167 -7.29 -11.16 6.84
C THR A 167 -7.27 -10.46 5.49
N GLY A 168 -8.36 -9.77 5.13
CA GLY A 168 -8.47 -9.02 3.89
C GLY A 168 -9.01 -9.87 2.74
N ILE A 169 -8.78 -9.40 1.52
CA ILE A 169 -9.21 -10.03 0.28
C ILE A 169 -8.01 -10.35 -0.62
N SER A 170 -8.16 -11.36 -1.45
CA SER A 170 -7.16 -11.78 -2.44
C SER A 170 -7.45 -11.14 -3.80
N ASN A 171 -6.42 -11.04 -4.63
CA ASN A 171 -6.52 -10.61 -6.02
C ASN A 171 -6.25 -11.74 -7.02
N ASP A 172 -6.23 -12.97 -6.55
CA ASP A 172 -5.98 -14.19 -7.34
C ASP A 172 -7.19 -14.63 -8.17
N ALA A 173 -8.42 -14.46 -7.65
CA ALA A 173 -9.65 -14.65 -8.40
C ALA A 173 -10.71 -13.61 -8.01
N MET A 174 -11.25 -12.93 -9.01
CA MET A 174 -12.18 -11.82 -8.86
C MET A 174 -13.13 -11.78 -10.04
N GLY A 175 -14.36 -11.30 -9.82
CA GLY A 175 -15.32 -11.08 -10.90
C GLY A 175 -16.01 -9.73 -10.77
N SER A 176 -16.42 -9.16 -11.91
CA SER A 176 -17.02 -7.82 -11.92
C SER A 176 -17.85 -7.57 -13.17
N VAL A 177 -18.90 -6.78 -13.03
CA VAL A 177 -19.50 -6.09 -14.19
C VAL A 177 -18.52 -5.03 -14.71
N PRO A 178 -18.58 -4.66 -16.01
CA PRO A 178 -17.78 -3.55 -16.54
C PRO A 178 -18.09 -2.25 -15.78
N GLN A 179 -17.10 -1.40 -15.64
CA GLN A 179 -17.21 -0.08 -14.97
C GLN A 179 -17.72 -0.16 -13.52
N HIS A 180 -17.45 -1.25 -12.83
CA HIS A 180 -17.84 -1.37 -11.43
C HIS A 180 -17.09 -0.34 -10.55
N PRO A 181 -17.79 0.44 -9.68
CA PRO A 181 -17.21 1.56 -8.96
C PRO A 181 -15.98 1.18 -8.11
N PHE A 182 -15.97 -0.02 -7.54
CA PHE A 182 -14.83 -0.52 -6.78
C PHE A 182 -13.56 -0.65 -7.63
N PHE A 183 -13.66 -1.25 -8.83
CA PHE A 183 -12.50 -1.42 -9.71
C PHE A 183 -12.08 -0.11 -10.35
N LEU A 184 -13.02 0.79 -10.69
CA LEU A 184 -12.70 2.15 -11.12
C LEU A 184 -11.88 2.89 -10.07
N ARG A 185 -12.35 2.89 -8.81
CA ARG A 185 -11.60 3.47 -7.70
C ARG A 185 -10.23 2.81 -7.52
N THR A 186 -10.15 1.48 -7.64
CA THR A 186 -8.89 0.74 -7.49
C THR A 186 -7.85 1.22 -8.50
N ILE A 187 -8.21 1.36 -9.79
CA ILE A 187 -7.26 1.82 -10.80
C ILE A 187 -6.89 3.30 -10.63
N GLU A 188 -7.80 4.16 -10.22
CA GLU A 188 -7.55 5.59 -10.00
C GLU A 188 -6.49 5.88 -8.92
N VAL A 189 -6.41 5.02 -7.90
CA VAL A 189 -5.49 5.24 -6.78
C VAL A 189 -4.15 4.52 -6.92
N LEU A 190 -3.98 3.62 -7.90
CA LEU A 190 -2.76 2.83 -8.09
C LEU A 190 -1.48 3.67 -8.12
N GLN A 191 -1.48 4.80 -8.83
CA GLN A 191 -0.31 5.70 -8.87
C GLN A 191 0.07 6.25 -7.50
N GLN A 192 -0.89 6.48 -6.61
CA GLN A 192 -0.64 7.02 -5.27
C GLN A 192 0.00 5.98 -4.35
N TYR A 193 -0.21 4.68 -4.67
CA TYR A 193 0.32 3.55 -3.93
C TYR A 193 1.63 3.01 -4.52
N ASP A 194 2.12 3.53 -5.63
CA ASP A 194 3.43 3.19 -6.18
C ASP A 194 4.56 3.76 -5.31
N ARG A 195 4.84 3.05 -4.23
CA ARG A 195 5.86 3.41 -3.23
C ARG A 195 6.83 2.27 -3.04
N HIS A 196 8.11 2.62 -3.01
CA HIS A 196 9.18 1.67 -2.75
C HIS A 196 9.42 1.53 -1.25
N TRP A 197 9.23 0.32 -0.75
CA TRP A 197 9.56 -0.04 0.63
C TRP A 197 10.91 -0.75 0.68
N LEU A 198 11.53 -0.78 1.88
CA LEU A 198 12.81 -1.45 2.09
C LEU A 198 12.79 -2.93 1.68
N LEU A 199 11.65 -3.60 1.86
CA LEU A 199 11.46 -5.01 1.52
C LEU A 199 10.66 -5.12 0.21
N PRO A 200 11.18 -5.83 -0.81
CA PRO A 200 10.49 -6.08 -2.08
C PRO A 200 9.10 -6.66 -1.90
N TYR A 201 8.95 -7.66 -1.03
CA TYR A 201 7.64 -8.27 -0.74
C TYR A 201 6.62 -7.23 -0.25
N ILE A 202 7.00 -6.38 0.70
CA ILE A 202 6.11 -5.30 1.20
C ILE A 202 5.80 -4.30 0.10
N THR A 203 6.77 -3.98 -0.77
CA THR A 203 6.56 -3.11 -1.93
C THR A 203 5.45 -3.66 -2.82
N VAL A 204 5.51 -4.93 -3.22
CA VAL A 204 4.51 -5.57 -4.06
C VAL A 204 3.15 -5.63 -3.36
N MET A 205 3.12 -6.17 -2.15
CA MET A 205 1.88 -6.37 -1.39
C MET A 205 1.10 -5.08 -1.16
N TYR A 206 1.78 -3.96 -0.93
CA TYR A 206 1.16 -2.68 -0.58
C TYR A 206 0.98 -1.74 -1.77
N SER A 207 1.67 -1.97 -2.91
CA SER A 207 1.49 -1.12 -4.10
C SER A 207 0.41 -1.64 -5.04
N THR A 208 0.35 -2.95 -5.28
CA THR A 208 -0.52 -3.56 -6.29
C THR A 208 -1.17 -4.86 -5.84
N GLY A 209 -0.61 -5.53 -4.83
CA GLY A 209 -0.99 -6.87 -4.39
C GLY A 209 -2.21 -6.91 -3.47
N PRO A 210 -2.46 -8.05 -2.82
CA PRO A 210 -3.66 -8.29 -2.01
C PRO A 210 -3.84 -7.31 -0.84
N LEU A 211 -2.75 -6.83 -0.25
CA LEU A 211 -2.83 -5.87 0.86
C LEU A 211 -3.33 -4.50 0.37
N PHE A 212 -2.81 -4.03 -0.77
CA PHE A 212 -3.32 -2.84 -1.44
C PHE A 212 -4.83 -2.97 -1.70
N LEU A 213 -5.24 -4.05 -2.37
CA LEU A 213 -6.65 -4.28 -2.72
C LEU A 213 -7.54 -4.33 -1.47
N SER A 214 -7.05 -4.96 -0.38
CA SER A 214 -7.78 -5.05 0.90
C SER A 214 -7.98 -3.67 1.55
N VAL A 215 -6.97 -2.79 1.48
CA VAL A 215 -7.08 -1.42 1.99
C VAL A 215 -8.15 -0.64 1.21
N ILE A 216 -8.09 -0.69 -0.14
CA ILE A 216 -9.05 0.02 -0.99
C ILE A 216 -10.47 -0.54 -0.80
N TRP A 217 -10.62 -1.87 -0.71
CA TRP A 217 -11.90 -2.50 -0.40
C TRP A 217 -12.47 -2.01 0.93
N LYS A 218 -11.66 -1.97 1.98
CA LYS A 218 -12.10 -1.51 3.30
C LYS A 218 -12.52 -0.05 3.31
N GLU A 219 -11.80 0.80 2.59
CA GLU A 219 -12.16 2.21 2.43
C GLU A 219 -13.45 2.36 1.63
N TYR A 220 -13.57 1.65 0.51
CA TYR A 220 -14.76 1.64 -0.33
C TYR A 220 -16.01 1.18 0.43
N MET A 221 -15.91 0.09 1.19
CA MET A 221 -17.05 -0.43 1.96
C MET A 221 -17.48 0.50 3.09
N ARG A 222 -16.57 1.28 3.68
CA ARG A 222 -16.92 2.31 4.68
C ARG A 222 -17.74 3.46 4.11
N GLU A 223 -17.65 3.73 2.82
CA GLU A 223 -18.45 4.76 2.15
C GLU A 223 -19.91 4.32 1.94
N GLY A 224 -20.23 3.05 2.18
CA GLY A 224 -21.57 2.51 2.05
C GLY A 224 -22.06 2.44 0.61
N PRO A 225 -21.43 1.64 -0.27
CA PRO A 225 -21.81 1.54 -1.66
C PRO A 225 -23.27 1.06 -1.80
N SER A 226 -23.93 1.46 -2.90
CA SER A 226 -25.25 0.93 -3.26
C SER A 226 -25.18 -0.58 -3.53
N ASP A 227 -26.35 -1.24 -3.62
CA ASP A 227 -26.42 -2.67 -3.94
C ASP A 227 -25.72 -3.00 -5.27
N ALA A 228 -25.84 -2.13 -6.28
CA ALA A 228 -25.16 -2.30 -7.57
C ALA A 228 -23.64 -2.09 -7.50
N GLY A 229 -23.15 -1.38 -6.48
CA GLY A 229 -21.71 -1.20 -6.22
C GLY A 229 -21.16 -2.16 -5.15
N ARG A 230 -21.97 -3.08 -4.65
CA ARG A 230 -21.56 -3.98 -3.56
C ARG A 230 -20.55 -5.03 -4.04
N VAL A 231 -19.49 -5.23 -3.25
CA VAL A 231 -18.49 -6.28 -3.49
C VAL A 231 -18.78 -7.44 -2.54
N ARG A 232 -19.06 -8.61 -3.10
CA ARG A 232 -19.33 -9.83 -2.33
C ARG A 232 -18.03 -10.60 -2.10
N ILE A 233 -17.97 -11.31 -0.98
CA ILE A 233 -16.76 -12.02 -0.55
C ILE A 233 -16.97 -13.52 -0.64
N LEU A 234 -16.20 -14.19 -1.50
CA LEU A 234 -16.13 -15.64 -1.53
C LEU A 234 -15.23 -16.14 -0.40
N MET A 235 -15.82 -16.81 0.57
CA MET A 235 -15.11 -17.26 1.77
C MET A 235 -14.18 -18.44 1.48
N GLN A 236 -13.14 -18.64 2.31
CA GLN A 236 -12.11 -19.67 2.10
C GLN A 236 -12.65 -21.08 2.05
N ASP A 237 -13.62 -21.41 2.89
CA ASP A 237 -14.30 -22.69 2.91
C ASP A 237 -15.12 -22.95 1.63
N GLU A 238 -15.44 -21.88 0.86
CA GLU A 238 -16.14 -21.98 -0.42
C GLU A 238 -15.19 -22.15 -1.62
N TYR A 239 -13.87 -22.04 -1.45
CA TYR A 239 -12.92 -22.16 -2.56
C TYR A 239 -11.70 -23.04 -2.29
N ASN A 240 -11.53 -23.59 -1.08
CA ASN A 240 -10.31 -24.29 -0.72
C ASN A 240 -10.55 -25.78 -0.42
N ARG A 241 -10.02 -26.67 -1.27
CA ARG A 241 -9.85 -28.13 -1.07
C ARG A 241 -11.10 -29.01 -0.90
N PHE A 242 -12.29 -28.47 -1.09
CA PHE A 242 -13.50 -29.26 -0.99
C PHE A 242 -14.09 -29.56 -2.39
N SER A 243 -14.79 -30.68 -2.53
CA SER A 243 -15.45 -31.06 -3.80
C SER A 243 -16.50 -30.06 -4.31
N TRP A 244 -16.93 -29.12 -3.47
CA TRP A 244 -17.89 -28.08 -3.79
C TRP A 244 -17.23 -26.71 -4.01
N SER A 245 -15.91 -26.55 -3.81
CA SER A 245 -15.22 -25.28 -4.04
C SER A 245 -15.12 -24.95 -5.52
N PHE A 246 -15.10 -23.64 -5.84
CA PHE A 246 -14.98 -23.17 -7.22
C PHE A 246 -13.59 -23.39 -7.78
N PHE A 247 -12.56 -23.29 -6.94
CA PHE A 247 -11.17 -23.28 -7.38
C PHE A 247 -10.32 -24.30 -6.61
N THR A 248 -9.26 -24.77 -7.26
CA THR A 248 -8.17 -25.53 -6.63
C THR A 248 -6.87 -24.79 -6.88
N HIS A 249 -6.17 -24.42 -5.80
CA HIS A 249 -4.88 -23.75 -5.91
C HIS A 249 -3.77 -24.78 -6.16
N HIS A 250 -3.02 -24.59 -7.24
CA HIS A 250 -1.80 -25.30 -7.57
C HIS A 250 -0.58 -24.51 -7.08
N ARG A 251 0.56 -25.18 -6.85
CA ARG A 251 1.77 -24.52 -6.35
C ARG A 251 2.27 -23.46 -7.35
N GLY A 252 2.31 -22.18 -6.95
CA GLY A 252 2.64 -21.05 -7.83
C GLY A 252 3.35 -19.86 -7.21
N ASN A 253 4.19 -20.04 -6.18
CA ASN A 253 4.87 -18.93 -5.49
C ASN A 253 6.16 -18.46 -6.22
N SER A 254 6.11 -18.24 -7.52
CA SER A 254 7.30 -17.94 -8.34
C SER A 254 7.94 -16.56 -8.06
N TRP A 255 7.23 -15.64 -7.40
CA TRP A 255 7.71 -14.27 -7.14
C TRP A 255 8.19 -14.02 -5.71
N HIS A 256 8.04 -15.01 -4.82
CA HIS A 256 8.49 -14.91 -3.43
C HIS A 256 10.03 -14.93 -3.35
N GLY A 257 10.62 -13.83 -2.90
CA GLY A 257 12.05 -13.72 -2.63
C GLY A 257 12.42 -14.18 -1.21
N LYS A 258 13.71 -14.00 -0.85
CA LYS A 258 14.20 -14.33 0.50
C LYS A 258 13.54 -13.53 1.62
N ASP A 259 13.13 -12.31 1.32
CA ASP A 259 12.39 -11.43 2.23
C ASP A 259 10.97 -11.93 2.52
N ALA A 260 10.27 -12.47 1.53
CA ALA A 260 9.00 -13.16 1.73
C ALA A 260 9.16 -14.38 2.63
N HIS A 261 10.18 -15.22 2.36
CA HIS A 261 10.49 -16.36 3.20
C HIS A 261 10.81 -15.98 4.65
N LEU A 262 11.53 -14.86 4.87
CA LEU A 262 11.79 -14.36 6.22
C LEU A 262 10.50 -13.93 6.93
N ILE A 263 9.60 -13.21 6.23
CA ILE A 263 8.33 -12.76 6.79
C ILE A 263 7.44 -13.96 7.14
N PHE A 264 7.37 -14.96 6.26
CA PHE A 264 6.65 -16.19 6.52
C PHE A 264 7.28 -17.00 7.65
N TRP A 265 8.62 -17.10 7.71
CA TRP A 265 9.32 -17.82 8.77
C TRP A 265 9.08 -17.19 10.16
N VAL A 266 9.15 -15.87 10.28
CA VAL A 266 8.80 -15.14 11.52
C VAL A 266 7.31 -15.36 11.89
N GLY A 267 6.44 -15.59 10.90
CA GLY A 267 5.04 -15.97 11.11
C GLY A 267 4.82 -17.45 11.43
N ASP A 268 5.71 -18.32 10.99
CA ASP A 268 5.48 -19.76 10.86
C ASP A 268 5.97 -20.60 12.04
N GLU A 269 7.02 -20.19 12.78
CA GLU A 269 7.44 -20.91 14.01
C GLU A 269 6.36 -20.92 15.12
N SER A 270 5.36 -20.04 14.99
CA SER A 270 4.17 -20.06 15.84
C SER A 270 2.89 -20.52 15.10
N GLY A 271 2.96 -20.75 13.78
CA GLY A 271 1.78 -20.80 12.91
C GLY A 271 1.38 -22.17 12.36
N ILE A 272 2.28 -23.08 12.08
CA ILE A 272 1.93 -24.35 11.39
C ILE A 272 1.12 -25.31 12.29
N GLU A 273 1.38 -25.38 13.58
CA GLU A 273 0.55 -26.16 14.51
C GLU A 273 -0.79 -25.49 14.79
N ILE A 274 -0.86 -24.14 14.67
CA ILE A 274 -2.08 -23.36 14.91
C ILE A 274 -3.01 -23.37 13.69
N LEU A 275 -2.47 -23.42 12.47
CA LEU A 275 -3.26 -23.45 11.23
C LEU A 275 -4.10 -24.72 11.06
N ASN A 276 -3.70 -25.81 11.72
CA ASN A 276 -4.47 -27.06 11.68
C ASN A 276 -5.57 -27.16 12.74
N ASN A 277 -5.58 -26.32 13.77
CA ASN A 277 -6.47 -26.45 14.93
C ASN A 277 -7.13 -25.19 15.48
N ALA A 278 -6.93 -23.98 14.91
CA ALA A 278 -7.41 -22.76 15.55
C ALA A 278 -8.23 -21.82 14.64
N ASN A 279 -9.28 -21.29 15.24
CA ASN A 279 -10.09 -20.17 14.72
C ASN A 279 -9.22 -19.01 14.25
N ILE A 280 -9.45 -18.53 13.02
CA ILE A 280 -8.78 -17.41 12.34
C ILE A 280 -8.71 -16.13 13.21
N SER A 281 -9.62 -15.96 14.16
CA SER A 281 -9.63 -14.86 15.15
C SER A 281 -8.39 -14.84 16.08
N GLN A 282 -7.75 -15.96 16.35
CA GLN A 282 -6.56 -16.02 17.21
C GLN A 282 -5.30 -15.53 16.49
N MET A 283 -5.17 -15.78 15.20
CA MET A 283 -4.02 -15.26 14.41
C MET A 283 -4.01 -13.73 14.35
N GLY A 284 -5.16 -13.10 14.19
CA GLY A 284 -5.27 -11.63 14.25
C GLY A 284 -4.83 -11.05 15.59
N GLN A 285 -5.10 -11.76 16.70
CA GLN A 285 -4.69 -11.33 18.03
C GLN A 285 -3.17 -11.36 18.25
N HIS A 286 -2.45 -12.33 17.68
CA HIS A 286 -0.98 -12.38 17.76
C HIS A 286 -0.29 -11.24 16.99
N TRP A 287 -0.79 -10.91 15.80
CA TRP A 287 -0.29 -9.75 15.05
C TRP A 287 -0.58 -8.43 15.75
N LEU A 288 -1.76 -8.29 16.33
CA LEU A 288 -2.10 -7.14 17.16
C LEU A 288 -1.18 -7.05 18.37
N PHE A 289 -0.92 -8.17 19.05
CA PHE A 289 0.00 -8.24 20.20
C PHE A 289 1.43 -7.83 19.81
N LEU A 290 2.00 -8.35 18.70
CA LEU A 290 3.32 -7.98 18.22
C LEU A 290 3.41 -6.50 17.83
N THR A 291 2.35 -5.97 17.22
CA THR A 291 2.26 -4.55 16.86
C THR A 291 2.21 -3.67 18.10
N VAL A 292 1.40 -4.03 19.09
CA VAL A 292 1.33 -3.32 20.38
C VAL A 292 2.65 -3.40 21.13
N CYS A 293 3.31 -4.57 21.17
CA CYS A 293 4.64 -4.71 21.75
C CYS A 293 5.68 -3.83 21.06
N GLY A 294 5.65 -3.74 19.72
CA GLY A 294 6.53 -2.86 18.95
C GLY A 294 6.34 -1.39 19.33
N PHE A 295 5.10 -0.92 19.46
CA PHE A 295 4.82 0.45 19.90
C PHE A 295 5.23 0.70 21.35
N LEU A 296 5.04 -0.27 22.25
CA LEU A 296 5.49 -0.16 23.63
C LEU A 296 7.02 -0.05 23.73
N ILE A 297 7.75 -0.87 22.99
CA ILE A 297 9.21 -0.81 22.91
C ILE A 297 9.69 0.53 22.37
N ALA A 298 9.08 1.02 21.28
CA ALA A 298 9.39 2.33 20.71
C ALA A 298 9.12 3.47 21.71
N GLY A 299 8.02 3.38 22.46
CA GLY A 299 7.67 4.30 23.55
C GLY A 299 8.71 4.31 24.67
N VAL A 300 9.15 3.13 25.12
CA VAL A 300 10.19 2.97 26.16
C VAL A 300 11.52 3.53 25.68
N VAL A 301 11.94 3.22 24.44
CA VAL A 301 13.16 3.77 23.85
C VAL A 301 13.11 5.29 23.75
N GLY A 302 12.01 5.85 23.27
CA GLY A 302 11.78 7.29 23.20
C GLY A 302 11.84 7.96 24.58
N PHE A 303 11.25 7.33 25.60
CA PHE A 303 11.30 7.80 26.99
C PHE A 303 12.74 7.75 27.53
N CYS A 304 13.50 6.68 27.30
CA CYS A 304 14.89 6.56 27.73
C CYS A 304 15.78 7.62 27.07
N LEU A 305 15.61 7.86 25.76
CA LEU A 305 16.34 8.91 25.04
C LEU A 305 16.01 10.31 25.57
N TRP A 306 14.74 10.60 25.83
CA TRP A 306 14.32 11.85 26.42
C TRP A 306 14.88 12.05 27.85
N TRP A 307 14.84 11.01 28.68
CA TRP A 307 15.38 11.03 30.04
C TRP A 307 16.89 11.25 30.08
N THR A 308 17.66 10.56 29.22
CA THR A 308 19.10 10.73 29.08
C THR A 308 19.46 12.13 28.58
N TYR A 309 18.74 12.63 27.56
CA TYR A 309 18.88 13.99 27.07
C TYR A 309 18.62 15.03 28.17
N GLY A 310 17.55 14.87 28.94
CA GLY A 310 17.23 15.74 30.08
C GLY A 310 18.34 15.72 31.16
N ARG A 311 18.93 14.55 31.43
CA ARG A 311 20.07 14.42 32.35
C ARG A 311 21.32 15.13 31.83
N VAL A 312 21.66 14.96 30.56
CA VAL A 312 22.83 15.64 29.94
C VAL A 312 22.65 17.16 29.96
N MET A 313 21.47 17.68 29.68
CA MET A 313 21.16 19.12 29.73
C MET A 313 21.25 19.65 31.15
N LEU A 314 20.79 18.94 32.18
CA LEU A 314 20.90 19.33 33.57
C LEU A 314 22.36 19.34 34.06
N LEU A 315 23.17 18.37 33.61
CA LEU A 315 24.60 18.31 33.91
C LEU A 315 25.35 19.47 33.22
N GLY A 316 25.03 19.78 31.96
CA GLY A 316 25.58 20.90 31.22
C GLY A 316 25.21 22.25 31.86
N ALA A 317 23.98 22.39 32.38
CA ALA A 317 23.56 23.58 33.09
C ALA A 317 24.30 23.75 34.46
N LYS A 318 24.48 22.64 35.19
CA LYS A 318 25.28 22.62 36.44
C LYS A 318 26.75 22.96 36.18
N TYR A 319 27.33 22.46 35.07
CA TYR A 319 28.70 22.76 34.68
C TYR A 319 28.87 24.24 34.35
N ARG A 320 27.96 24.82 33.55
CA ARG A 320 27.95 26.25 33.23
C ARG A 320 27.80 27.14 34.47
N TYR A 321 26.95 26.78 35.43
CA TYR A 321 26.76 27.48 36.68
C TYR A 321 28.01 27.42 37.56
N ARG A 322 28.77 26.34 37.55
CA ARG A 322 30.01 26.19 38.35
C ARG A 322 31.15 27.05 37.79
N TYR A 323 31.24 27.24 36.49
CA TYR A 323 32.23 28.06 35.83
C TYR A 323 31.90 29.57 35.88
N SER A 324 30.65 29.95 35.99
CA SER A 324 30.25 31.36 36.14
C SER A 324 30.53 31.95 37.54
N LYS A 325 30.87 31.09 38.51
CA LYS A 325 31.21 31.50 39.89
C LYS A 325 32.71 31.50 40.17
N VAL A 326 33.59 31.45 39.21
CA VAL A 326 35.01 31.70 39.43
C VAL A 326 35.18 33.20 39.59
N PRO A 327 35.57 33.68 40.80
CA PRO A 327 35.81 35.10 40.98
C PRO A 327 36.99 35.50 40.09
N SER A 328 36.83 36.56 39.32
CA SER A 328 37.94 37.21 38.63
C SER A 328 38.86 37.86 39.69
N ILE A 329 39.80 37.07 40.18
CA ILE A 329 40.91 37.60 41.01
C ILE A 329 41.96 38.16 40.05
N ILE A 330 41.72 39.32 39.49
CA ILE A 330 42.71 40.25 39.02
C ILE A 330 42.06 41.61 39.07
N SER A 331 42.25 42.34 40.21
CA SER A 331 42.02 43.75 40.33
C SER A 331 43.31 44.47 39.87
N PRO A 332 43.30 45.33 38.84
CA PRO A 332 44.46 46.14 38.56
C PRO A 332 44.50 47.27 39.60
N SER A 333 45.55 47.22 40.42
CA SER A 333 45.92 48.33 41.31
C SER A 333 46.01 49.66 40.55
N ARG A 334 45.31 50.65 41.06
CA ARG A 334 45.44 52.08 40.64
C ARG A 334 46.87 52.49 40.82
N LEU A 335 47.58 52.78 39.75
CA LEU A 335 48.75 53.66 39.75
C LEU A 335 48.30 54.97 39.10
N SER A 336 48.20 56.01 39.96
CA SER A 336 48.05 57.44 39.58
C SER A 336 49.35 57.90 38.93
N MET A 337 49.29 58.37 37.70
CA MET A 337 50.30 59.29 37.17
C MET A 337 49.64 60.36 36.27
N SER A 338 50.02 61.53 36.47
CA SER A 338 49.57 62.80 35.91
C SER A 338 49.84 63.00 34.42
N PRO A 339 49.23 63.99 33.77
CA PRO A 339 49.10 64.02 32.29
C PRO A 339 50.27 64.75 31.63
N THR A 340 50.90 64.18 30.66
CA THR A 340 51.69 64.97 29.70
C THR A 340 51.64 64.28 28.28
N ARG A 341 51.24 65.20 27.37
CA ARG A 341 51.65 65.24 25.97
C ARG A 341 51.07 64.28 24.94
N ARG A 342 50.30 64.94 24.05
CA ARG A 342 49.82 64.47 22.74
C ARG A 342 50.89 63.77 21.91
N SER A 343 50.54 62.66 21.31
CA SER A 343 50.92 62.33 19.91
C SER A 343 49.84 61.47 19.28
N ARG A 344 49.39 61.87 18.12
CA ARG A 344 48.42 61.17 17.25
C ARG A 344 49.10 59.94 16.67
N LEU A 345 48.46 58.82 16.80
CA LEU A 345 48.68 57.70 15.90
C LEU A 345 47.33 57.07 15.54
N SER A 346 47.11 56.95 14.25
CA SER A 346 45.93 56.45 13.55
C SER A 346 45.68 54.98 13.81
N VAL A 347 44.43 54.64 14.09
CA VAL A 347 43.91 53.29 14.15
C VAL A 347 43.37 52.87 12.79
N PRO A 348 43.72 51.74 12.22
CA PRO A 348 43.04 51.23 11.03
C PRO A 348 41.84 50.42 11.47
N THR A 349 40.67 50.90 11.13
CA THR A 349 39.40 50.18 11.22
C THR A 349 39.32 49.15 10.10
N ILE A 350 39.34 47.89 10.44
CA ILE A 350 38.96 46.83 9.49
C ILE A 350 37.56 46.37 9.86
N LEU A 351 36.59 46.99 9.23
CA LEU A 351 35.23 46.47 9.13
C LEU A 351 35.14 45.70 7.81
N ARG A 352 35.06 44.39 7.91
CA ARG A 352 34.79 43.53 6.77
C ARG A 352 33.26 43.35 6.65
N ARG A 353 32.67 44.18 5.82
CA ARG A 353 31.29 44.09 5.34
C ARG A 353 31.26 43.02 4.28
N VAL A 354 30.53 41.93 4.52
CA VAL A 354 30.18 40.97 3.44
C VAL A 354 28.94 41.55 2.76
N SER A 355 29.14 41.98 1.51
CA SER A 355 28.09 42.45 0.63
C SER A 355 27.68 41.29 -0.26
N PHE A 356 26.41 40.91 -0.22
CA PHE A 356 25.81 40.07 -1.28
C PHE A 356 25.58 40.96 -2.50
N LYS A 357 26.08 40.54 -3.64
CA LYS A 357 25.86 41.15 -4.92
C LYS A 357 24.72 40.37 -5.61
N GLU A 358 23.61 41.06 -5.81
CA GLU A 358 22.62 40.70 -6.81
C GLU A 358 23.18 41.14 -8.16
N ASP A 359 23.33 40.20 -9.09
CA ASP A 359 23.58 40.49 -10.48
C ASP A 359 22.25 40.44 -11.24
N GLU A 360 21.77 41.64 -11.53
CA GLU A 360 20.72 41.95 -12.49
C GLU A 360 21.43 42.03 -13.88
N GLU A 361 21.08 41.13 -14.80
CA GLU A 361 21.34 41.37 -16.22
C GLU A 361 20.01 41.32 -16.99
N ALA A 362 19.74 42.48 -17.53
CA ALA A 362 18.69 42.80 -18.46
C ALA A 362 19.02 42.32 -19.89
N GLY A 363 18.01 41.98 -20.63
CA GLY A 363 18.12 42.08 -22.09
C GLY A 363 17.34 41.08 -22.91
N GLY A 364 16.30 41.53 -23.58
CA GLY A 364 15.91 40.97 -24.85
C GLY A 364 14.42 40.60 -24.99
N VAL A 365 13.63 41.61 -25.26
CA VAL A 365 12.29 41.53 -25.86
C VAL A 365 12.42 40.98 -27.30
N THR A 366 11.63 39.95 -27.62
CA THR A 366 11.07 39.77 -28.97
C THR A 366 9.67 39.18 -28.85
N GLU A 367 8.71 40.07 -29.09
CA GLU A 367 7.34 39.74 -29.50
C GLU A 367 7.37 38.93 -30.79
N THR A 368 6.67 37.83 -30.84
CA THR A 368 6.13 37.28 -32.08
C THR A 368 4.68 36.88 -31.82
N SER A 369 3.82 37.74 -32.27
CA SER A 369 2.39 37.53 -32.53
C SER A 369 2.21 36.40 -33.54
N TYR A 370 1.32 35.44 -33.22
CA TYR A 370 0.73 34.58 -34.25
C TYR A 370 -0.78 34.74 -34.22
N GLU A 371 -1.26 35.16 -35.39
CA GLU A 371 -2.65 35.39 -35.74
C GLU A 371 -3.46 34.09 -35.70
N LEU A 372 -4.68 34.26 -35.24
CA LEU A 372 -5.80 33.35 -35.44
C LEU A 372 -6.18 33.24 -36.93
N GLY A 373 -5.98 32.08 -37.50
CA GLY A 373 -6.57 31.70 -38.77
C GLY A 373 -7.85 30.90 -38.55
N ARG A 374 -8.96 31.56 -38.73
CA ARG A 374 -10.31 30.97 -38.92
C ARG A 374 -10.35 30.37 -40.32
N ARG A 375 -10.79 29.13 -40.47
CA ARG A 375 -11.31 28.60 -41.72
C ARG A 375 -12.60 27.85 -41.39
N ASP A 376 -13.65 28.44 -41.92
CA ASP A 376 -14.90 27.80 -42.25
C ASP A 376 -14.66 26.92 -43.50
N ASP A 377 -15.08 25.64 -43.39
CA ASP A 377 -15.89 24.88 -44.38
C ASP A 377 -16.14 23.48 -43.79
#